data_aab63f2232c4fe23dc52687e853cd9a9
#
_entry.id   aab63f2232c4fe23dc52687e853cd9a9
#
_cell.length_a   1.000
_cell.length_b   1.000
_cell.length_c   1.000
_cell.angle_alpha   90.00
_cell.angle_beta   90.00
_cell.angle_gamma   90.00
#
_symmetry.space_group_name_H-M   'P 1'
#
loop_
_entity.id
_entity.type
_entity.pdbx_description
1 polymer ?
#
loop_
_entity_poly.entity_id
_entity_poly.type
_entity_poly.pdbx_seq_one_letter_code
_entity_poly.pdbx_strand_id
1 'polypeptide(L)'
;PIVSGGDVGKTLERVAKHARGWMPWGGRIDQMTEGMAAVKARAAELGRDPEEMLWGVGFYGCCTRDKDVIQHELDKVAPYFTLHHDEDLSPEELADKTLIGTPEDIVRRLERFLDIGVNHFIVKHLPFNEEVESVRLFGREVIPALRA
;
A
#
# COMPACT_ATOMS: atom_id res chain seq x y z
N PRO A 1 17.29 -7.95 -5.45
CA PRO A 1 16.82 -7.88 -4.06
C PRO A 1 15.53 -8.68 -3.88
N ILE A 2 15.42 -9.39 -2.75
CA ILE A 2 14.19 -10.11 -2.39
C ILE A 2 13.43 -9.25 -1.38
N VAL A 3 12.16 -8.95 -1.69
CA VAL A 3 11.23 -8.28 -0.79
C VAL A 3 10.15 -9.28 -0.37
N SER A 4 9.80 -9.32 0.89
CA SER A 4 8.80 -10.25 1.42
C SER A 4 7.55 -9.49 1.87
N GLY A 5 6.39 -10.04 1.55
CA GLY A 5 5.10 -9.58 2.03
C GLY A 5 4.66 -10.30 3.31
N GLY A 6 3.44 -9.99 3.77
CA GLY A 6 2.82 -10.51 4.99
C GLY A 6 3.07 -9.62 6.21
N ASP A 7 2.20 -9.71 7.19
CA ASP A 7 2.04 -8.72 8.26
C ASP A 7 2.10 -9.31 9.69
N VAL A 8 2.48 -10.57 9.84
CA VAL A 8 2.49 -11.25 11.13
C VAL A 8 3.88 -11.75 11.56
N GLY A 9 4.09 -11.85 12.84
CA GLY A 9 5.34 -12.11 13.57
C GLY A 9 6.41 -12.93 12.87
N LYS A 10 6.11 -14.18 12.44
CA LYS A 10 7.09 -15.04 11.73
C LYS A 10 7.54 -14.46 10.38
N THR A 11 6.70 -13.69 9.72
CA THR A 11 7.04 -13.01 8.47
C THR A 11 8.01 -11.86 8.74
N LEU A 12 7.76 -11.05 9.76
CA LEU A 12 8.63 -9.93 10.13
C LEU A 12 10.02 -10.44 10.54
N GLU A 13 10.11 -11.54 11.29
CA GLU A 13 11.40 -12.19 11.64
C GLU A 13 12.17 -12.65 10.38
N ARG A 14 11.46 -13.23 9.40
CA ARG A 14 12.05 -13.67 8.13
C ARG A 14 12.54 -12.49 7.30
N VAL A 15 11.76 -11.40 7.27
CA VAL A 15 12.15 -10.14 6.62
C VAL A 15 13.43 -9.60 7.25
N ALA A 16 13.45 -9.47 8.57
CA ALA A 16 14.62 -8.97 9.29
C ALA A 16 15.88 -9.79 9.04
N LYS A 17 15.75 -11.13 8.91
CA LYS A 17 16.89 -12.03 8.69
C LYS A 17 17.39 -12.06 7.24
N HIS A 18 16.48 -12.10 6.27
CA HIS A 18 16.81 -12.56 4.92
C HIS A 18 16.40 -11.63 3.79
N ALA A 19 15.37 -10.78 3.97
CA ALA A 19 14.89 -9.92 2.91
C ALA A 19 15.64 -8.58 2.87
N ARG A 20 15.57 -7.92 1.71
CA ARG A 20 16.05 -6.54 1.54
C ARG A 20 14.93 -5.52 1.65
N GLY A 21 13.77 -5.95 2.09
CA GLY A 21 12.63 -5.07 2.30
C GLY A 21 11.38 -5.80 2.71
N TRP A 22 10.41 -5.04 3.15
CA TRP A 22 9.10 -5.49 3.54
C TRP A 22 8.02 -4.75 2.74
N MET A 23 7.08 -5.50 2.20
CA MET A 23 6.03 -4.96 1.33
C MET A 23 4.73 -5.73 1.53
N PRO A 24 3.94 -5.41 2.56
CA PRO A 24 2.60 -5.96 2.72
C PRO A 24 1.63 -5.40 1.67
N TRP A 25 0.47 -6.03 1.57
CA TRP A 25 -0.59 -5.62 0.68
C TRP A 25 -1.74 -5.00 1.47
N GLY A 26 -2.24 -3.82 1.06
CA GLY A 26 -3.38 -3.16 1.70
C GLY A 26 -3.15 -2.78 3.17
N GLY A 27 -1.93 -2.40 3.51
CA GLY A 27 -1.55 -2.09 4.89
C GLY A 27 -2.22 -0.83 5.44
N ARG A 28 -2.57 -0.88 6.74
CA ARG A 28 -2.96 0.30 7.49
C ARG A 28 -1.72 1.03 8.01
N ILE A 29 -1.82 2.34 8.23
CA ILE A 29 -0.71 3.19 8.71
C ILE A 29 -0.15 2.70 10.04
N ASP A 30 -1.03 2.35 11.00
CA ASP A 30 -0.64 1.84 12.31
C ASP A 30 0.14 0.51 12.19
N GLN A 31 -0.39 -0.44 11.44
CA GLN A 31 0.27 -1.73 11.18
C GLN A 31 1.62 -1.57 10.47
N MET A 32 1.68 -0.66 9.49
CA MET A 32 2.93 -0.34 8.80
C MET A 32 3.97 0.24 9.75
N THR A 33 3.57 1.20 10.57
CA THR A 33 4.46 1.85 11.55
C THR A 33 5.03 0.83 12.54
N GLU A 34 4.17 0.00 13.14
CA GLU A 34 4.57 -1.03 14.10
C GLU A 34 5.44 -2.12 13.46
N GLY A 35 5.04 -2.60 12.29
CA GLY A 35 5.78 -3.63 11.56
C GLY A 35 7.16 -3.17 11.09
N MET A 36 7.26 -1.94 10.57
CA MET A 36 8.56 -1.34 10.20
C MET A 36 9.46 -1.19 11.42
N ALA A 37 8.93 -0.71 12.56
CA ALA A 37 9.69 -0.58 13.79
C ALA A 37 10.22 -1.94 14.27
N ALA A 38 9.38 -2.97 14.27
CA ALA A 38 9.77 -4.33 14.68
C ALA A 38 10.84 -4.93 13.76
N VAL A 39 10.69 -4.77 12.43
CA VAL A 39 11.70 -5.26 11.48
C VAL A 39 13.00 -4.49 11.61
N LYS A 40 12.98 -3.16 11.76
CA LYS A 40 14.17 -2.31 11.93
C LYS A 40 14.95 -2.74 13.19
N ALA A 41 14.26 -2.86 14.33
CA ALA A 41 14.88 -3.28 15.58
C ALA A 41 15.55 -4.66 15.43
N ARG A 42 14.84 -5.62 14.87
CA ARG A 42 15.35 -6.97 14.69
C ARG A 42 16.50 -7.06 13.68
N ALA A 43 16.45 -6.31 12.60
CA ALA A 43 17.53 -6.22 11.62
C ALA A 43 18.81 -5.66 12.25
N ALA A 44 18.70 -4.60 13.06
CA ALA A 44 19.83 -4.02 13.79
C ALA A 44 20.47 -5.03 14.78
N GLU A 45 19.67 -5.79 15.54
CA GLU A 45 20.17 -6.87 16.40
C GLU A 45 20.97 -7.94 15.63
N LEU A 46 20.62 -8.15 14.37
CA LEU A 46 21.29 -9.09 13.46
C LEU A 46 22.49 -8.47 12.71
N GLY A 47 22.86 -7.24 13.05
CA GLY A 47 23.98 -6.51 12.43
C GLY A 47 23.68 -6.02 11.00
N ARG A 48 22.41 -5.88 10.63
CA ARG A 48 22.00 -5.35 9.34
C ARG A 48 21.60 -3.88 9.47
N ASP A 49 21.89 -3.09 8.46
CA ASP A 49 21.48 -1.69 8.41
C ASP A 49 20.02 -1.58 7.96
N PRO A 50 19.09 -1.10 8.81
CA PRO A 50 17.70 -0.91 8.44
C PRO A 50 17.49 0.18 7.37
N GLU A 51 18.41 1.14 7.25
CA GLU A 51 18.30 2.24 6.28
C GLU A 51 18.56 1.77 4.83
N GLU A 52 19.25 0.65 4.66
CA GLU A 52 19.41 0.01 3.36
C GLU A 52 18.18 -0.81 2.92
N MET A 53 17.15 -0.91 3.77
CA MET A 53 15.98 -1.71 3.50
C MET A 53 14.93 -0.93 2.68
N LEU A 54 14.23 -1.67 1.83
CA LEU A 54 13.10 -1.15 1.07
C LEU A 54 11.82 -1.30 1.90
N TRP A 55 11.11 -0.22 2.07
CA TRP A 55 9.84 -0.15 2.78
C TRP A 55 8.72 0.13 1.79
N GLY A 56 7.94 -0.89 1.48
CA GLY A 56 6.92 -0.78 0.46
C GLY A 56 5.53 -1.17 0.93
N VAL A 57 4.54 -0.81 0.14
CA VAL A 57 3.16 -1.24 0.33
C VAL A 57 2.47 -1.41 -1.02
N GLY A 58 1.63 -2.44 -1.14
CA GLY A 58 0.83 -2.72 -2.32
C GLY A 58 -0.63 -2.33 -2.13
N PHE A 59 -1.24 -1.77 -3.17
CA PHE A 59 -2.64 -1.36 -3.17
C PHE A 59 -3.39 -1.79 -4.43
N TYR A 60 -4.68 -2.03 -4.28
CA TYR A 60 -5.63 -1.90 -5.39
C TYR A 60 -5.89 -0.42 -5.64
N GLY A 61 -5.89 0.00 -6.89
CA GLY A 61 -6.04 1.40 -7.26
C GLY A 61 -6.96 1.61 -8.46
N CYS A 62 -7.74 2.66 -8.39
CA CYS A 62 -8.49 3.23 -9.51
C CYS A 62 -8.48 4.75 -9.37
N CYS A 63 -7.72 5.41 -10.23
CA CYS A 63 -7.64 6.87 -10.24
C CYS A 63 -8.66 7.43 -11.23
N THR A 64 -9.70 8.06 -10.73
CA THR A 64 -10.77 8.64 -11.55
C THR A 64 -11.46 9.79 -10.81
N ARG A 65 -12.11 10.69 -11.56
CA ARG A 65 -12.97 11.75 -11.00
C ARG A 65 -14.45 11.38 -11.02
N ASP A 66 -14.78 10.24 -11.62
CA ASP A 66 -16.13 9.72 -11.70
C ASP A 66 -16.50 9.00 -10.40
N LYS A 67 -17.46 9.56 -9.67
CA LYS A 67 -17.89 9.03 -8.37
C LYS A 67 -18.59 7.67 -8.48
N ASP A 68 -19.30 7.43 -9.58
CA ASP A 68 -20.01 6.17 -9.79
C ASP A 68 -18.99 5.05 -10.06
N VAL A 69 -17.92 5.34 -10.79
CA VAL A 69 -16.80 4.42 -11.00
C VAL A 69 -16.07 4.15 -9.68
N ILE A 70 -15.81 5.18 -8.86
CA ILE A 70 -15.18 5.00 -7.55
C ILE A 70 -16.00 4.04 -6.69
N GLN A 71 -17.31 4.28 -6.56
CA GLN A 71 -18.19 3.44 -5.76
C GLN A 71 -18.22 2.00 -6.29
N HIS A 72 -18.36 1.85 -7.60
CA HIS A 72 -18.39 0.54 -8.25
C HIS A 72 -17.10 -0.27 -8.00
N GLU A 73 -15.93 0.35 -8.08
CA GLU A 73 -14.65 -0.34 -7.83
C GLU A 73 -14.45 -0.66 -6.34
N LEU A 74 -14.92 0.19 -5.43
CA LEU A 74 -14.93 -0.12 -4.00
C LEU A 74 -15.83 -1.33 -3.71
N ASP A 75 -17.04 -1.38 -4.27
CA ASP A 75 -17.97 -2.49 -4.10
C ASP A 75 -17.41 -3.81 -4.64
N LYS A 76 -16.64 -3.77 -5.72
CA LYS A 76 -15.97 -4.96 -6.27
C LYS A 76 -14.82 -5.46 -5.41
N VAL A 77 -14.10 -4.56 -4.79
CA VAL A 77 -12.91 -4.91 -4.00
C VAL A 77 -13.28 -5.35 -2.58
N ALA A 78 -14.40 -4.90 -2.03
CA ALA A 78 -14.83 -5.22 -0.67
C ALA A 78 -14.89 -6.74 -0.39
N PRO A 79 -15.52 -7.60 -1.23
CA PRO A 79 -15.57 -9.04 -1.00
C PRO A 79 -14.19 -9.71 -0.96
N TYR A 80 -13.19 -9.13 -1.63
CA TYR A 80 -11.83 -9.64 -1.59
C TYR A 80 -11.20 -9.48 -0.20
N PHE A 81 -11.44 -8.34 0.47
CA PHE A 81 -10.93 -8.14 1.83
C PHE A 81 -11.62 -9.07 2.82
N THR A 82 -12.93 -9.24 2.72
CA THR A 82 -13.67 -10.20 3.56
C THR A 82 -13.16 -11.63 3.36
N LEU A 83 -12.96 -12.06 2.10
CA LEU A 83 -12.57 -13.42 1.79
C LEU A 83 -11.12 -13.77 2.14
N HIS A 84 -10.20 -12.83 1.95
CA HIS A 84 -8.76 -13.09 2.05
C HIS A 84 -8.11 -12.57 3.33
N HIS A 85 -8.76 -11.63 4.00
CA HIS A 85 -8.23 -10.99 5.21
C HIS A 85 -9.15 -11.15 6.44
N ASP A 86 -10.32 -11.80 6.27
CA ASP A 86 -11.35 -11.94 7.31
C ASP A 86 -11.75 -10.56 7.91
N GLU A 87 -11.81 -9.54 7.05
CA GLU A 87 -12.11 -8.16 7.41
C GLU A 87 -13.41 -7.71 6.77
N ASP A 88 -14.38 -7.36 7.61
CA ASP A 88 -15.61 -6.69 7.19
C ASP A 88 -15.42 -5.18 7.36
N LEU A 89 -14.99 -4.52 6.29
CA LEU A 89 -14.59 -3.13 6.31
C LEU A 89 -15.77 -2.21 5.98
N SER A 90 -15.91 -1.12 6.73
CA SER A 90 -16.75 -0.02 6.32
C SER A 90 -16.26 0.62 5.00
N PRO A 91 -17.10 1.33 4.24
CA PRO A 91 -16.67 2.01 3.02
C PRO A 91 -15.48 2.97 3.22
N GLU A 92 -15.40 3.63 4.39
CA GLU A 92 -14.32 4.53 4.74
C GLU A 92 -13.01 3.77 5.01
N GLU A 93 -13.08 2.67 5.75
CA GLU A 93 -11.91 1.81 5.99
C GLU A 93 -11.41 1.17 4.70
N LEU A 94 -12.32 0.74 3.83
CA LEU A 94 -11.96 0.18 2.52
C LEU A 94 -11.29 1.24 1.64
N ALA A 95 -11.81 2.48 1.65
CA ALA A 95 -11.20 3.59 0.95
C ALA A 95 -9.78 3.88 1.48
N ASP A 96 -9.55 3.78 2.78
CA ASP A 96 -8.21 3.96 3.39
C ASP A 96 -7.23 2.82 3.05
N LYS A 97 -7.73 1.60 2.84
CA LYS A 97 -6.92 0.43 2.45
C LYS A 97 -6.65 0.31 0.94
N THR A 98 -7.21 1.21 0.13
CA THR A 98 -7.07 1.19 -1.33
C THR A 98 -6.60 2.55 -1.85
N LEU A 99 -6.15 2.60 -3.10
CA LEU A 99 -5.95 3.84 -3.85
C LEU A 99 -7.05 4.02 -4.90
N ILE A 100 -8.30 3.78 -4.49
CA ILE A 100 -9.49 4.04 -5.30
C ILE A 100 -10.02 5.42 -4.92
N GLY A 101 -10.08 6.36 -5.87
CA GLY A 101 -10.51 7.72 -5.61
C GLY A 101 -10.02 8.74 -6.62
N THR A 102 -10.21 10.01 -6.28
CA THR A 102 -9.68 11.11 -7.08
C THR A 102 -8.15 11.22 -6.94
N PRO A 103 -7.46 11.88 -7.87
CA PRO A 103 -6.02 12.15 -7.72
C PRO A 103 -5.67 12.77 -6.38
N GLU A 104 -6.46 13.73 -5.91
CA GLU A 104 -6.25 14.44 -4.65
C GLU A 104 -6.39 13.52 -3.43
N ASP A 105 -7.38 12.61 -3.45
CA ASP A 105 -7.57 11.62 -2.39
C ASP A 105 -6.39 10.63 -2.34
N ILE A 106 -5.94 10.20 -3.49
CA ILE A 106 -4.82 9.27 -3.63
C ILE A 106 -3.53 9.91 -3.14
N VAL A 107 -3.23 11.16 -3.55
CA VAL A 107 -2.05 11.90 -3.09
C VAL A 107 -2.05 11.99 -1.56
N ARG A 108 -3.14 12.47 -0.97
CA ARG A 108 -3.28 12.61 0.50
C ARG A 108 -3.05 11.28 1.24
N ARG A 109 -3.49 10.14 0.67
CA ARG A 109 -3.25 8.82 1.27
C ARG A 109 -1.79 8.41 1.16
N LEU A 110 -1.17 8.59 -0.01
CA LEU A 110 0.23 8.23 -0.24
C LEU A 110 1.18 9.08 0.61
N GLU A 111 0.89 10.37 0.80
CA GLU A 111 1.67 11.25 1.68
C GLU A 111 1.75 10.70 3.11
N ARG A 112 0.65 10.19 3.66
CA ARG A 112 0.63 9.57 5.00
C ARG A 112 1.60 8.38 5.11
N PHE A 113 1.78 7.62 4.03
CA PHE A 113 2.75 6.51 4.01
C PHE A 113 4.18 7.01 3.82
N LEU A 114 4.38 8.05 3.01
CA LEU A 114 5.70 8.70 2.88
C LEU A 114 6.17 9.28 4.22
N ASP A 115 5.27 9.88 5.00
CA ASP A 115 5.57 10.48 6.31
C ASP A 115 6.10 9.46 7.32
N ILE A 116 5.69 8.20 7.23
CA ILE A 116 6.21 7.12 8.08
C ILE A 116 7.44 6.40 7.50
N GLY A 117 7.93 6.85 6.32
CA GLY A 117 9.14 6.33 5.69
C GLY A 117 8.93 5.21 4.69
N VAL A 118 7.70 4.96 4.24
CA VAL A 118 7.47 4.10 3.07
C VAL A 118 8.08 4.77 1.85
N ASN A 119 8.87 4.02 1.07
CA ASN A 119 9.61 4.55 -0.07
C ASN A 119 9.29 3.83 -1.40
N HIS A 120 8.41 2.84 -1.35
CA HIS A 120 7.96 2.10 -2.52
C HIS A 120 6.46 1.82 -2.49
N PHE A 121 5.81 2.03 -3.63
CA PHE A 121 4.39 1.71 -3.82
C PHE A 121 4.20 0.79 -5.03
N ILE A 122 3.40 -0.26 -4.85
CA ILE A 122 2.88 -1.07 -5.95
C ILE A 122 1.39 -0.79 -6.06
N VAL A 123 0.95 -0.33 -7.22
CA VAL A 123 -0.47 -0.07 -7.49
C VAL A 123 -0.96 -1.02 -8.57
N LYS A 124 -1.92 -1.86 -8.20
CA LYS A 124 -2.64 -2.71 -9.14
C LYS A 124 -3.90 -1.98 -9.58
N HIS A 125 -3.84 -1.36 -10.76
CA HIS A 125 -4.95 -0.59 -11.28
C HIS A 125 -6.16 -1.46 -11.65
N LEU A 126 -7.35 -0.92 -11.41
CA LEU A 126 -8.65 -1.48 -11.73
C LEU A 126 -9.43 -0.48 -12.60
N PRO A 127 -10.44 -0.94 -13.35
CA PRO A 127 -10.73 -2.33 -13.72
C PRO A 127 -9.69 -2.88 -14.71
N PHE A 128 -9.49 -4.17 -14.74
CA PHE A 128 -8.43 -4.81 -15.55
C PHE A 128 -8.49 -4.54 -17.07
N ASN A 129 -9.66 -4.20 -17.60
CA ASN A 129 -9.86 -3.96 -19.03
C ASN A 129 -9.87 -2.46 -19.40
N GLU A 130 -9.93 -1.56 -18.42
CA GLU A 130 -10.04 -0.11 -18.61
C GLU A 130 -9.01 0.66 -17.77
N GLU A 131 -8.02 -0.04 -17.24
CA GLU A 131 -7.00 0.53 -16.36
C GLU A 131 -6.15 1.63 -17.01
N VAL A 132 -6.12 1.68 -18.35
CA VAL A 132 -5.27 2.62 -19.10
C VAL A 132 -5.57 4.08 -18.75
N GLU A 133 -6.84 4.46 -18.64
CA GLU A 133 -7.20 5.84 -18.27
C GLU A 133 -6.89 6.13 -16.79
N SER A 134 -7.11 5.16 -15.90
CA SER A 134 -6.71 5.24 -14.50
C SER A 134 -5.19 5.42 -14.37
N VAL A 135 -4.40 4.63 -15.10
CA VAL A 135 -2.93 4.72 -15.10
C VAL A 135 -2.46 6.08 -15.66
N ARG A 136 -3.07 6.54 -16.75
CA ARG A 136 -2.74 7.85 -17.35
C ARG A 136 -3.01 9.01 -16.39
N LEU A 137 -4.18 9.00 -15.76
CA LEU A 137 -4.55 10.03 -14.79
C LEU A 137 -3.61 10.01 -13.58
N PHE A 138 -3.33 8.82 -13.04
CA PHE A 138 -2.38 8.62 -11.96
C PHE A 138 -0.99 9.15 -12.32
N GLY A 139 -0.48 8.80 -13.51
CA GLY A 139 0.82 9.26 -14.00
C GLY A 139 0.91 10.77 -14.21
N ARG A 140 -0.19 11.39 -14.66
CA ARG A 140 -0.24 12.82 -14.96
C ARG A 140 -0.43 13.69 -13.72
N GLU A 141 -1.21 13.24 -12.74
CA GLU A 141 -1.64 14.09 -11.63
C GLU A 141 -1.13 13.61 -10.27
N VAL A 142 -1.02 12.31 -10.01
CA VAL A 142 -0.56 11.79 -8.71
C VAL A 142 0.97 11.79 -8.61
N ILE A 143 1.66 11.18 -9.58
CA ILE A 143 3.13 11.07 -9.51
C ILE A 143 3.83 12.42 -9.41
N PRO A 144 3.48 13.45 -10.21
CA PRO A 144 4.12 14.76 -10.08
C PRO A 144 3.87 15.43 -8.74
N ALA A 145 2.65 15.30 -8.18
CA ALA A 145 2.30 15.90 -6.90
C ALA A 145 3.13 15.32 -5.73
N LEU A 146 3.48 14.03 -5.77
CA LEU A 146 4.30 13.38 -4.74
C LEU A 146 5.80 13.71 -4.86
N ARG A 147 6.24 14.33 -5.94
CA ARG A 147 7.64 14.70 -6.18
C ARG A 147 7.93 16.19 -5.89
N ALA A 148 6.87 16.95 -5.65
CA ALA A 148 6.97 18.38 -5.35
C ALA A 148 7.29 18.61 -3.88
#